data_62cb673218090265d1abaaa087faaa25
#
_entry.id   62cb673218090265d1abaaa087faaa25
#
_cell.length_a   1.000
_cell.length_b   1.000
_cell.length_c   1.000
_cell.angle_alpha   90.00
_cell.angle_beta   90.00
_cell.angle_gamma   90.00
#
_symmetry.space_group_name_H-M   'P 1'
#
loop_
_entity.id
_entity.type
_entity.pdbx_description
1 polymer ?
#
loop_
_entity_poly.entity_id
_entity_poly.type
_entity_poly.pdbx_seq_one_letter_code
_entity_poly.pdbx_strand_id
1 'polypeptide(L)'
;MRPVREQLEHDRVIRLLQAKYKRKFDVAINPGNEQTTPVAVGLSPWYPDLVLQSTDRGRKLLGTIEVETAESVNNLEAMSQWATFSRLRAPFHLYIPASSIDTAKRLCTDLRLSVAEIWAYSSLGDQMRFTLVQRSADGKSRATAAPRAATPVKRPAASGRAKHRKAAGKKSVARVVSSKKKASSSSRTQKRK
;
A
#
# COMPACT_ATOMS: atom_id res chain seq x y z
N MET A 1 -1.48 4.84 25.37
CA MET A 1 -1.69 3.39 25.56
C MET A 1 -3.19 3.17 25.69
N ARG A 2 -3.80 2.32 24.85
CA ARG A 2 -5.24 2.03 24.92
C ARG A 2 -5.59 1.35 26.24
N PRO A 3 -6.77 1.63 26.85
CA PRO A 3 -7.26 0.88 27.99
C PRO A 3 -7.40 -0.62 27.64
N VAL A 4 -7.16 -1.49 28.62
CA VAL A 4 -7.14 -2.96 28.40
C VAL A 4 -8.44 -3.47 27.73
N ARG A 5 -9.60 -2.97 28.16
CA ARG A 5 -10.89 -3.36 27.60
C ARG A 5 -11.02 -3.01 26.12
N GLU A 6 -10.58 -1.83 25.73
CA GLU A 6 -10.60 -1.39 24.34
C GLU A 6 -9.61 -2.16 23.47
N GLN A 7 -8.44 -2.47 24.03
CA GLN A 7 -7.48 -3.31 23.34
C GLN A 7 -8.04 -4.70 23.06
N LEU A 8 -8.74 -5.29 24.03
CA LEU A 8 -9.38 -6.61 23.85
C LEU A 8 -10.48 -6.58 22.78
N GLU A 9 -11.29 -5.51 22.76
CA GLU A 9 -12.34 -5.34 21.72
C GLU A 9 -11.71 -5.16 20.35
N HIS A 10 -10.73 -4.31 20.22
CA HIS A 10 -9.96 -4.08 19.00
C HIS A 10 -9.37 -5.39 18.45
N ASP A 11 -8.62 -6.13 19.27
CA ASP A 11 -7.99 -7.39 18.86
C ASP A 11 -9.02 -8.46 18.50
N ARG A 12 -10.17 -8.47 19.18
CA ARG A 12 -11.29 -9.35 18.83
C ARG A 12 -11.83 -9.06 17.45
N VAL A 13 -12.04 -7.78 17.11
CA VAL A 13 -12.49 -7.37 15.78
C VAL A 13 -11.46 -7.77 14.73
N ILE A 14 -10.18 -7.52 14.94
CA ILE A 14 -9.10 -7.92 14.03
C ILE A 14 -9.14 -9.42 13.74
N ARG A 15 -9.26 -10.26 14.76
CA ARG A 15 -9.31 -11.73 14.59
C ARG A 15 -10.55 -12.21 13.84
N LEU A 16 -11.71 -11.60 14.08
CA LEU A 16 -12.93 -11.89 13.33
C LEU A 16 -12.81 -11.50 11.86
N LEU A 17 -12.21 -10.35 11.58
CA LEU A 17 -11.95 -9.91 10.22
C LEU A 17 -10.91 -10.80 9.53
N GLN A 18 -9.86 -11.20 10.22
CA GLN A 18 -8.91 -12.18 9.72
C GLN A 18 -9.61 -13.47 9.28
N ALA A 19 -10.46 -14.04 10.13
CA ALA A 19 -11.22 -15.25 9.81
C ALA A 19 -12.15 -15.06 8.59
N LYS A 20 -12.79 -13.87 8.48
CA LYS A 20 -13.66 -13.51 7.36
C LYS A 20 -12.89 -13.42 6.04
N TYR A 21 -11.75 -12.75 6.04
CA TYR A 21 -10.98 -12.44 4.84
C TYR A 21 -10.06 -13.57 4.37
N LYS A 22 -9.61 -14.47 5.27
CA LYS A 22 -8.80 -15.66 4.92
C LYS A 22 -9.42 -16.57 3.85
N ARG A 23 -10.71 -16.46 3.62
CA ARG A 23 -11.40 -17.24 2.57
C ARG A 23 -11.01 -16.78 1.15
N LYS A 24 -10.49 -15.56 1.00
CA LYS A 24 -10.22 -14.93 -0.31
C LYS A 24 -8.81 -14.39 -0.46
N PHE A 25 -8.13 -14.12 0.64
CA PHE A 25 -6.86 -13.43 0.68
C PHE A 25 -5.88 -14.17 1.60
N ASP A 26 -4.59 -13.99 1.36
CA ASP A 26 -3.59 -14.19 2.38
C ASP A 26 -3.65 -12.98 3.32
N VAL A 27 -3.91 -13.22 4.61
CA VAL A 27 -4.22 -12.17 5.58
C VAL A 27 -3.20 -12.17 6.69
N ALA A 28 -2.39 -11.14 6.74
CA ALA A 28 -1.55 -10.85 7.89
C ALA A 28 -2.25 -9.86 8.83
N ILE A 29 -1.96 -9.95 10.12
CA ILE A 29 -2.52 -9.06 11.15
C ILE A 29 -1.40 -8.49 12.02
N ASN A 30 -1.60 -7.27 12.52
CA ASN A 30 -0.74 -6.58 13.48
C ASN A 30 -1.58 -6.20 14.73
N PRO A 31 -2.00 -7.17 15.58
CA PRO A 31 -2.84 -6.89 16.74
C PRO A 31 -2.04 -6.18 17.82
N GLY A 32 -2.69 -5.31 18.55
CA GLY A 32 -2.07 -4.57 19.64
C GLY A 32 -0.94 -3.66 19.19
N ASN A 33 0.25 -3.89 19.75
CA ASN A 33 1.48 -3.18 19.37
C ASN A 33 2.41 -4.04 18.50
N GLU A 34 1.91 -5.14 17.96
CA GLU A 34 2.71 -6.01 17.10
C GLU A 34 2.98 -5.35 15.76
N GLN A 35 4.24 -5.38 15.34
CA GLN A 35 4.70 -4.81 14.05
C GLN A 35 5.33 -5.93 13.21
N THR A 36 4.51 -6.93 12.86
CA THR A 36 4.98 -8.14 12.17
C THR A 36 4.96 -7.99 10.65
N THR A 37 3.94 -7.34 10.10
CA THR A 37 3.76 -7.24 8.65
C THR A 37 3.62 -5.79 8.21
N PRO A 38 4.71 -5.17 7.74
CA PRO A 38 4.69 -3.79 7.28
C PRO A 38 4.10 -3.65 5.87
N VAL A 39 3.55 -2.47 5.61
CA VAL A 39 3.26 -1.96 4.28
C VAL A 39 4.14 -0.74 4.03
N ALA A 40 4.87 -0.71 2.92
CA ALA A 40 5.71 0.42 2.58
C ALA A 40 4.87 1.61 2.09
N VAL A 41 5.02 2.75 2.76
CA VAL A 41 4.46 4.03 2.30
C VAL A 41 5.62 5.01 2.15
N GLY A 42 6.02 5.26 0.91
CA GLY A 42 7.26 5.96 0.64
C GLY A 42 8.47 5.15 1.12
N LEU A 43 9.29 5.73 1.98
CA LEU A 43 10.48 5.09 2.55
C LEU A 43 10.25 4.48 3.94
N SER A 44 9.06 4.65 4.51
CA SER A 44 8.76 4.22 5.88
C SER A 44 7.86 2.99 5.92
N PRO A 45 8.11 2.03 6.81
CA PRO A 45 7.20 0.93 7.08
C PRO A 45 6.03 1.43 7.94
N TRP A 46 4.81 1.00 7.58
CA TRP A 46 3.59 1.24 8.32
C TRP A 46 2.89 -0.08 8.59
N TYR A 47 2.18 -0.19 9.70
CA TYR A 47 1.64 -1.45 10.19
C TYR A 47 0.12 -1.34 10.35
N PRO A 48 -0.66 -1.46 9.25
CA PRO A 48 -2.11 -1.51 9.37
C PRO A 48 -2.55 -2.76 10.12
N ASP A 49 -3.69 -2.70 10.79
CA ASP A 49 -4.21 -3.81 11.60
C ASP A 49 -4.36 -5.10 10.78
N LEU A 50 -4.82 -5.00 9.53
CA LEU A 50 -4.81 -6.14 8.61
C LEU A 50 -4.22 -5.73 7.25
N VAL A 51 -3.42 -6.64 6.70
CA VAL A 51 -2.86 -6.57 5.35
C VAL A 51 -3.46 -7.68 4.51
N LEU A 52 -4.18 -7.31 3.46
CA LEU A 52 -4.77 -8.26 2.51
C LEU A 52 -3.82 -8.42 1.32
N GLN A 53 -3.37 -9.63 1.08
CA GLN A 53 -2.44 -9.95 -0.01
C GLN A 53 -3.06 -11.00 -0.94
N SER A 54 -2.54 -11.06 -2.18
CA SER A 54 -2.89 -12.15 -3.07
C SER A 54 -2.33 -13.47 -2.54
N THR A 55 -3.04 -14.57 -2.81
CA THR A 55 -2.58 -15.93 -2.49
C THR A 55 -1.46 -16.41 -3.41
N ASP A 56 -1.15 -15.66 -4.45
CA ASP A 56 -0.08 -15.96 -5.40
C ASP A 56 1.31 -15.72 -4.80
N ARG A 57 2.33 -16.36 -5.40
CA ARG A 57 3.73 -16.25 -4.94
C ARG A 57 4.25 -14.80 -4.81
N GLY A 58 3.66 -13.86 -5.53
CA GLY A 58 4.07 -12.45 -5.54
C GLY A 58 3.54 -11.64 -4.36
N ARG A 59 2.63 -12.17 -3.52
CA ARG A 59 2.02 -11.50 -2.36
C ARG A 59 1.67 -10.03 -2.61
N LYS A 60 1.00 -9.77 -3.74
CA LYS A 60 0.59 -8.40 -4.10
C LYS A 60 -0.36 -7.84 -3.04
N LEU A 61 -0.12 -6.61 -2.61
CA LEU A 61 -1.03 -5.89 -1.72
C LEU A 61 -2.38 -5.65 -2.42
N LEU A 62 -3.45 -6.17 -1.86
CA LEU A 62 -4.82 -6.06 -2.37
C LEU A 62 -5.71 -5.17 -1.52
N GLY A 63 -5.31 -4.84 -0.31
CA GLY A 63 -6.01 -3.92 0.57
C GLY A 63 -5.37 -3.82 1.94
N THR A 64 -5.73 -2.76 2.64
CA THR A 64 -5.39 -2.54 4.05
C THR A 64 -6.65 -2.26 4.84
N ILE A 65 -6.66 -2.66 6.10
CA ILE A 65 -7.78 -2.45 7.02
C ILE A 65 -7.26 -1.85 8.30
N GLU A 66 -7.91 -0.81 8.77
CA GLU A 66 -7.78 -0.27 10.13
C GLU A 66 -9.06 -0.53 10.91
N VAL A 67 -8.89 -0.87 12.17
CA VAL A 67 -9.94 -1.09 13.14
C VAL A 67 -9.79 -0.06 14.24
N GLU A 68 -10.80 0.75 14.42
CA GLU A 68 -10.79 1.80 15.43
C GLU A 68 -11.72 1.47 16.58
N THR A 69 -11.38 1.93 17.78
CA THR A 69 -12.28 1.99 18.93
C THR A 69 -13.00 3.35 18.97
N ALA A 70 -13.94 3.54 19.88
CA ALA A 70 -14.64 4.82 20.00
C ALA A 70 -13.69 5.98 20.34
N GLU A 71 -12.64 5.73 21.11
CA GLU A 71 -11.66 6.74 21.51
C GLU A 71 -10.63 7.02 20.43
N SER A 72 -10.32 6.04 19.57
CA SER A 72 -9.36 6.21 18.48
C SER A 72 -9.98 6.84 17.22
N VAL A 73 -11.31 6.94 17.11
CA VAL A 73 -11.95 7.72 16.04
C VAL A 73 -11.81 9.20 16.34
N ASN A 74 -10.64 9.77 16.08
CA ASN A 74 -10.31 11.16 16.34
C ASN A 74 -9.44 11.75 15.22
N ASN A 75 -9.22 13.07 15.28
CA ASN A 75 -8.49 13.80 14.26
C ASN A 75 -7.02 13.39 14.15
N LEU A 76 -6.39 13.04 15.28
CA LEU A 76 -4.97 12.66 15.30
C LEU A 76 -4.74 11.35 14.53
N GLU A 77 -5.56 10.32 14.80
CA GLU A 77 -5.49 9.04 14.09
C GLU A 77 -5.82 9.21 12.61
N ALA A 78 -6.85 10.00 12.30
CA ALA A 78 -7.23 10.27 10.91
C ALA A 78 -6.12 10.99 10.13
N MET A 79 -5.42 11.95 10.73
CA MET A 79 -4.31 12.67 10.09
C MET A 79 -3.05 11.84 9.96
N SER A 80 -2.79 10.92 10.89
CA SER A 80 -1.58 10.09 10.88
C SER A 80 -1.79 8.82 10.05
N GLN A 81 -2.61 7.90 10.54
CA GLN A 81 -2.76 6.55 9.98
C GLN A 81 -3.68 6.54 8.76
N TRP A 82 -4.93 7.05 8.88
CA TRP A 82 -5.89 6.97 7.77
C TRP A 82 -5.41 7.76 6.55
N ALA A 83 -4.83 8.96 6.77
CA ALA A 83 -4.27 9.75 5.69
C ALA A 83 -3.12 9.02 4.98
N THR A 84 -2.31 8.28 5.73
CA THR A 84 -1.21 7.50 5.19
C THR A 84 -1.73 6.33 4.35
N PHE A 85 -2.66 5.53 4.88
CA PHE A 85 -3.21 4.38 4.17
C PHE A 85 -4.10 4.77 2.99
N SER A 86 -4.79 5.91 3.06
CA SER A 86 -5.58 6.42 1.94
C SER A 86 -4.76 6.76 0.69
N ARG A 87 -3.44 6.97 0.82
CA ARG A 87 -2.51 7.24 -0.29
C ARG A 87 -1.97 5.98 -0.96
N LEU A 88 -2.21 4.82 -0.38
CA LEU A 88 -1.79 3.55 -0.98
C LEU A 88 -2.51 3.31 -2.30
N ARG A 89 -1.86 2.58 -3.20
CA ARG A 89 -2.48 2.14 -4.47
C ARG A 89 -3.50 1.02 -4.26
N ALA A 90 -3.52 0.41 -3.08
CA ALA A 90 -4.48 -0.61 -2.68
C ALA A 90 -5.68 0.03 -1.96
N PRO A 91 -6.88 -0.57 -2.02
CA PRO A 91 -8.04 -0.14 -1.27
C PRO A 91 -7.76 -0.08 0.23
N PHE A 92 -8.16 1.03 0.86
CA PHE A 92 -8.14 1.21 2.30
C PHE A 92 -9.56 1.06 2.86
N HIS A 93 -9.74 0.19 3.84
CA HIS A 93 -11.01 -0.08 4.51
C HIS A 93 -10.90 0.33 5.98
N LEU A 94 -11.93 0.99 6.47
CA LEU A 94 -12.01 1.47 7.84
C LEU A 94 -13.15 0.76 8.58
N TYR A 95 -12.85 0.16 9.73
CA TYR A 95 -13.81 -0.47 10.63
C TYR A 95 -13.93 0.32 11.92
N ILE A 96 -15.12 0.80 12.24
CA ILE A 96 -15.38 1.71 13.35
C ILE A 96 -16.56 1.22 14.20
N PRO A 97 -16.66 1.59 15.48
CA PRO A 97 -17.86 1.35 16.26
C PRO A 97 -19.07 2.05 15.64
N ALA A 98 -20.25 1.44 15.77
CA ALA A 98 -21.50 2.03 15.25
C ALA A 98 -21.80 3.41 15.83
N SER A 99 -21.36 3.69 17.06
CA SER A 99 -21.49 5.02 17.72
C SER A 99 -20.63 6.12 17.07
N SER A 100 -19.60 5.75 16.30
CA SER A 100 -18.60 6.69 15.76
C SER A 100 -18.79 6.99 14.27
N ILE A 101 -19.88 6.52 13.64
CA ILE A 101 -20.12 6.63 12.20
C ILE A 101 -20.04 8.08 11.70
N ASP A 102 -20.77 8.99 12.34
CA ASP A 102 -20.85 10.38 11.87
C ASP A 102 -19.52 11.11 12.05
N THR A 103 -18.82 10.84 13.17
CA THR A 103 -17.47 11.39 13.41
C THR A 103 -16.49 10.92 12.34
N ALA A 104 -16.45 9.61 12.05
CA ALA A 104 -15.54 9.07 11.04
C ALA A 104 -15.84 9.62 9.63
N LYS A 105 -17.11 9.70 9.24
CA LYS A 105 -17.51 10.29 7.94
C LYS A 105 -17.08 11.74 7.83
N ARG A 106 -17.29 12.55 8.88
CA ARG A 106 -16.86 13.93 8.92
C ARG A 106 -15.34 14.03 8.76
N LEU A 107 -14.56 13.28 9.55
CA LEU A 107 -13.10 13.26 9.44
C LEU A 107 -12.62 12.88 8.04
N CYS A 108 -13.22 11.84 7.44
CA CYS A 108 -12.87 11.45 6.07
C CYS A 108 -13.16 12.57 5.06
N THR A 109 -14.26 13.30 5.23
CA THR A 109 -14.64 14.42 4.35
C THR A 109 -13.71 15.61 4.53
N ASP A 110 -13.51 16.04 5.78
CA ASP A 110 -12.71 17.24 6.12
C ASP A 110 -11.25 17.07 5.68
N LEU A 111 -10.70 15.88 5.86
CA LEU A 111 -9.32 15.55 5.48
C LEU A 111 -9.19 15.01 4.04
N ARG A 112 -10.30 14.92 3.30
CA ARG A 112 -10.36 14.43 1.91
C ARG A 112 -9.71 13.05 1.75
N LEU A 113 -9.99 12.13 2.67
CA LEU A 113 -9.40 10.80 2.67
C LEU A 113 -10.10 9.88 1.67
N SER A 114 -9.31 9.16 0.88
CA SER A 114 -9.82 8.14 -0.05
C SER A 114 -9.98 6.80 0.68
N VAL A 115 -11.14 6.59 1.31
CA VAL A 115 -11.51 5.33 1.96
C VAL A 115 -12.40 4.52 1.02
N ALA A 116 -12.01 3.28 0.71
CA ALA A 116 -12.75 2.42 -0.20
C ALA A 116 -14.10 1.97 0.40
N GLU A 117 -14.08 1.57 1.66
CA GLU A 117 -15.28 1.18 2.41
C GLU A 117 -15.14 1.60 3.87
N ILE A 118 -16.24 2.10 4.43
CA ILE A 118 -16.41 2.30 5.87
C ILE A 118 -17.42 1.28 6.37
N TRP A 119 -17.02 0.49 7.35
CA TRP A 119 -17.82 -0.52 8.01
C TRP A 119 -18.04 -0.14 9.47
N ALA A 120 -19.27 -0.27 9.94
CA ALA A 120 -19.58 -0.17 11.35
C ALA A 120 -19.61 -1.55 11.99
N TYR A 121 -19.08 -1.66 13.19
CA TYR A 121 -19.25 -2.83 14.02
C TYR A 121 -20.01 -2.52 15.31
N SER A 122 -20.74 -3.50 15.82
CA SER A 122 -21.44 -3.43 17.10
C SER A 122 -21.51 -4.81 17.74
N SER A 123 -21.43 -4.84 19.06
CA SER A 123 -21.65 -6.07 19.84
C SER A 123 -23.13 -6.28 20.07
N LEU A 124 -23.62 -7.50 19.83
CA LEU A 124 -24.96 -7.94 20.21
C LEU A 124 -24.79 -9.23 21.03
N GLY A 125 -24.76 -9.09 22.35
CA GLY A 125 -24.31 -10.16 23.25
C GLY A 125 -22.88 -10.58 22.91
N ASP A 126 -22.63 -11.87 22.70
CA ASP A 126 -21.33 -12.40 22.32
C ASP A 126 -21.02 -12.34 20.83
N GLN A 127 -21.95 -11.83 20.02
CA GLN A 127 -21.76 -11.73 18.59
C GLN A 127 -21.35 -10.33 18.17
N MET A 128 -20.44 -10.27 17.19
CA MET A 128 -20.05 -9.02 16.54
C MET A 128 -20.74 -8.91 15.18
N ARG A 129 -21.48 -7.84 14.98
CA ARG A 129 -22.16 -7.52 13.71
C ARG A 129 -21.36 -6.48 12.95
N PHE A 130 -21.17 -6.70 11.64
CA PHE A 130 -20.53 -5.76 10.73
C PHE A 130 -21.55 -5.27 9.69
N THR A 131 -21.68 -3.96 9.54
CA THR A 131 -22.59 -3.30 8.62
C THR A 131 -21.83 -2.37 7.71
N LEU A 132 -21.98 -2.49 6.38
CA LEU A 132 -21.39 -1.55 5.44
C LEU A 132 -22.13 -0.21 5.54
N VAL A 133 -21.39 0.85 5.85
CA VAL A 133 -21.92 2.22 6.03
C VAL A 133 -21.74 3.05 4.77
N GLN A 134 -20.58 2.92 4.13
CA GLN A 134 -20.23 3.69 2.95
C GLN A 134 -19.30 2.90 2.05
N ARG A 135 -19.49 3.02 0.73
CA ARG A 135 -18.58 2.52 -0.28
C ARG A 135 -18.27 3.64 -1.26
N SER A 136 -16.98 3.89 -1.49
CA SER A 136 -16.55 4.86 -2.50
C SER A 136 -16.76 4.28 -3.91
N ALA A 137 -17.23 5.11 -4.83
CA ALA A 137 -17.33 4.75 -6.25
C ALA A 137 -15.93 4.45 -6.85
N ASP A 138 -14.91 5.16 -6.40
CA ASP A 138 -13.51 5.01 -6.84
C ASP A 138 -12.85 3.72 -6.36
N GLY A 139 -13.33 3.12 -5.27
CA GLY A 139 -12.85 1.84 -4.76
C GLY A 139 -13.03 0.67 -5.74
N LYS A 140 -14.02 0.72 -6.61
CA LYS A 140 -14.21 -0.27 -7.68
C LYS A 140 -13.27 -0.08 -8.87
N SER A 141 -12.89 1.17 -9.18
CA SER A 141 -12.07 1.51 -10.34
C SER A 141 -10.60 1.13 -10.18
N ARG A 142 -10.06 1.20 -8.96
CA ARG A 142 -8.64 0.90 -8.72
C ARG A 142 -8.28 -0.59 -8.69
N ALA A 143 -9.25 -1.45 -8.35
CA ALA A 143 -9.04 -2.91 -8.30
C ALA A 143 -9.07 -3.59 -9.69
N THR A 144 -9.60 -2.93 -10.73
CA THR A 144 -9.81 -3.51 -12.06
C THR A 144 -9.04 -2.84 -13.20
N ALA A 145 -8.26 -1.80 -12.93
CA ALA A 145 -7.41 -1.19 -13.95
C ALA A 145 -6.16 -2.04 -14.18
N ALA A 146 -6.31 -3.12 -14.93
CA ALA A 146 -5.21 -3.69 -15.69
C ALA A 146 -4.64 -2.59 -16.62
N PRO A 147 -3.31 -2.51 -16.85
CA PRO A 147 -2.76 -1.51 -17.75
C PRO A 147 -3.34 -1.72 -19.15
N ARG A 148 -4.15 -0.80 -19.58
CA ARG A 148 -4.63 -0.72 -20.97
C ARG A 148 -3.39 -0.59 -21.83
N ALA A 149 -3.11 -1.64 -22.61
CA ALA A 149 -2.08 -1.63 -23.62
C ALA A 149 -2.29 -0.38 -24.51
N ALA A 150 -1.27 0.46 -24.57
CA ALA A 150 -1.25 1.61 -25.45
C ALA A 150 -1.40 1.10 -26.89
N THR A 151 -2.51 1.41 -27.53
CA THR A 151 -2.70 1.23 -28.97
C THR A 151 -1.69 2.11 -29.70
N PRO A 152 -0.93 1.57 -30.66
CA PRO A 152 0.00 2.37 -31.43
C PRO A 152 -0.79 3.36 -32.30
N VAL A 153 -0.59 4.64 -32.06
CA VAL A 153 -1.10 5.72 -32.92
C VAL A 153 -0.42 5.60 -34.28
N LYS A 154 -1.17 5.23 -35.27
CA LYS A 154 -0.79 5.29 -36.69
C LYS A 154 -0.50 6.75 -37.07
N ARG A 155 0.77 7.07 -37.26
CA ARG A 155 1.17 8.36 -37.87
C ARG A 155 0.72 8.37 -39.34
N PRO A 156 0.10 9.44 -39.83
CA PRO A 156 -0.18 9.59 -41.25
C PRO A 156 1.14 9.83 -42.02
N ALA A 157 1.28 9.10 -43.09
CA ALA A 157 2.36 9.25 -44.05
C ALA A 157 2.27 10.61 -44.75
N ALA A 158 3.31 11.44 -44.64
CA ALA A 158 3.51 12.59 -45.46
C ALA A 158 4.47 12.24 -46.60
N SER A 159 3.93 12.24 -47.79
CA SER A 159 4.67 12.20 -49.06
C SER A 159 5.38 13.53 -49.31
N GLY A 160 6.66 13.50 -49.61
CA GLY A 160 7.43 14.69 -49.98
C GLY A 160 8.79 14.35 -50.55
N ARG A 161 8.84 14.30 -51.84
CA ARG A 161 9.93 14.09 -52.77
C ARG A 161 10.93 15.27 -52.74
N ALA A 162 12.25 15.02 -52.64
CA ALA A 162 13.25 15.61 -53.55
C ALA A 162 14.69 15.43 -53.03
N LYS A 163 15.46 14.70 -53.82
CA LYS A 163 16.71 14.99 -54.54
C LYS A 163 17.96 15.42 -53.75
N HIS A 164 18.96 14.54 -53.94
CA HIS A 164 20.39 14.80 -54.21
C HIS A 164 21.19 15.78 -53.37
N ARG A 165 22.25 15.28 -52.70
CA ARG A 165 23.65 15.60 -53.07
C ARG A 165 24.67 14.73 -52.33
N LYS A 166 25.65 14.24 -53.11
CA LYS A 166 26.91 13.56 -52.74
C LYS A 166 27.87 14.53 -52.04
N ALA A 167 28.70 14.00 -51.15
CA ALA A 167 30.13 14.17 -50.99
C ALA A 167 30.49 13.64 -49.62
N ALA A 168 31.24 12.58 -49.45
CA ALA A 168 32.67 12.37 -49.58
C ALA A 168 33.47 13.02 -48.45
N GLY A 169 34.12 12.16 -47.63
CA GLY A 169 35.35 12.60 -47.05
C GLY A 169 35.69 12.10 -45.61
N LYS A 170 36.49 11.07 -45.55
CA LYS A 170 37.70 10.80 -44.73
C LYS A 170 37.53 10.60 -43.19
N LYS A 171 37.78 9.42 -42.72
CA LYS A 171 38.98 8.76 -42.13
C LYS A 171 39.73 9.54 -41.09
N SER A 172 39.81 9.00 -39.86
CA SER A 172 41.01 8.68 -39.06
C SER A 172 40.56 8.16 -37.68
N VAL A 173 40.82 7.01 -37.29
CA VAL A 173 41.97 6.21 -36.83
C VAL A 173 42.65 6.84 -35.59
N ALA A 174 42.75 5.98 -34.62
CA ALA A 174 43.72 5.80 -33.54
C ALA A 174 43.12 5.88 -32.14
N ARG A 175 43.19 4.88 -31.41
CA ARG A 175 44.16 3.97 -30.80
C ARG A 175 44.25 4.20 -29.31
N VAL A 176 43.81 3.19 -28.55
CA VAL A 176 44.52 2.41 -27.53
C VAL A 176 45.21 3.22 -26.41
N VAL A 177 44.89 2.91 -25.17
CA VAL A 177 45.83 2.23 -24.28
C VAL A 177 45.16 1.83 -22.97
N SER A 178 45.34 0.59 -22.62
CA SER A 178 45.07 -0.08 -21.36
C SER A 178 46.00 0.38 -20.25
N SER A 179 45.56 0.33 -19.02
CA SER A 179 46.50 -0.07 -17.94
C SER A 179 45.73 -0.69 -16.76
N LYS A 180 46.06 -1.95 -16.58
CA LYS A 180 45.96 -2.73 -15.37
C LYS A 180 46.77 -2.11 -14.23
N LYS A 181 46.29 -2.12 -13.02
CA LYS A 181 47.15 -2.40 -11.87
C LYS A 181 46.39 -3.08 -10.74
N LYS A 182 46.97 -4.14 -10.38
CA LYS A 182 46.75 -5.19 -9.41
C LYS A 182 47.49 -4.82 -8.10
N ALA A 183 47.10 -5.54 -7.07
CA ALA A 183 47.81 -5.85 -5.81
C ALA A 183 47.24 -5.10 -4.58
N SER A 184 47.08 -5.67 -3.45
CA SER A 184 47.26 -6.97 -2.81
C SER A 184 47.07 -6.75 -1.30
N SER A 185 46.36 -7.69 -0.68
CA SER A 185 46.59 -8.31 0.63
C SER A 185 47.06 -7.47 1.82
N SER A 186 46.36 -7.57 2.95
CA SER A 186 47.00 -8.17 4.14
C SER A 186 46.01 -8.35 5.30
N SER A 187 45.93 -9.55 5.72
CA SER A 187 45.41 -10.12 6.95
C SER A 187 46.09 -9.50 8.19
N ARG A 188 45.33 -9.27 9.27
CA ARG A 188 45.90 -9.50 10.62
C ARG A 188 44.83 -9.79 11.66
N THR A 189 44.78 -11.01 12.03
CA THR A 189 44.26 -11.60 13.27
C THR A 189 44.95 -10.97 14.48
N GLN A 190 44.18 -10.55 15.50
CA GLN A 190 44.70 -10.66 16.88
C GLN A 190 43.58 -10.90 17.89
N LYS A 191 43.77 -11.97 18.58
CA LYS A 191 43.14 -12.62 19.72
C LYS A 191 43.63 -12.00 21.02
N ARG A 192 42.85 -12.14 22.09
CA ARG A 192 43.13 -11.96 23.55
C ARG A 192 42.51 -10.68 24.14
N LYS A 193 41.75 -10.74 25.21
CA LYS A 193 41.65 -11.64 26.40
C LYS A 193 40.18 -11.63 26.88
#